data_d77e32936e110e1d2ff81dcd1bc04d60
#
_entry.id   d77e32936e110e1d2ff81dcd1bc04d60
#
_cell.length_a   1.000
_cell.length_b   1.000
_cell.length_c   1.000
_cell.angle_alpha   90.00
_cell.angle_beta   90.00
_cell.angle_gamma   90.00
#
_symmetry.space_group_name_H-M   'P 1'
#
loop_
_entity.id
_entity.type
_entity.pdbx_description
1 polymer ?
#
loop_
_entity_poly.entity_id
_entity_poly.type
_entity_poly.pdbx_seq_one_letter_code
_entity_poly.pdbx_strand_id
1 'polypeptide(L)'
;MNDIQYMEKPDWVSWDSVRECLNSAHKTNKKSGFEMRNSTITTEDLLEMVKGARCFVALVEDKVIGVTCFRIENKKKWYVWGTVIYHFCDGILPEYRGTDVFFNLAGLKTNAVEKTGVRIQLFRTAEHNKTVIKMNKIFGFKLVQFHPTPKKIANYYNVTMVKWDDGCPFPDWLLKFMFNLSKVVTKTFFKRK
;
A
#
# COMPACT_ATOMS: atom_id res chain seq x y z
N MET A 1 -22.26 18.98 5.86
CA MET A 1 -21.28 17.91 5.63
C MET A 1 -21.15 17.15 6.92
N ASN A 2 -21.32 15.83 6.89
CA ASN A 2 -21.09 15.04 8.10
C ASN A 2 -19.61 15.17 8.48
N ASP A 3 -19.37 15.37 9.78
CA ASP A 3 -18.01 15.53 10.30
C ASP A 3 -17.22 14.24 10.10
N ILE A 4 -16.05 14.33 9.45
CA ILE A 4 -15.20 13.16 9.21
C ILE A 4 -14.17 13.08 10.32
N GLN A 5 -14.20 12.01 11.08
CA GLN A 5 -13.24 11.74 12.14
C GLN A 5 -12.07 10.92 11.60
N TYR A 6 -10.85 11.31 11.98
CA TYR A 6 -9.61 10.63 11.59
C TYR A 6 -8.84 10.20 12.83
N MET A 7 -8.55 8.90 12.95
CA MET A 7 -7.89 8.37 14.15
C MET A 7 -7.14 7.06 13.87
N GLU A 8 -6.27 6.66 14.78
CA GLU A 8 -5.80 5.29 14.84
C GLU A 8 -7.00 4.39 15.16
N LYS A 9 -7.12 3.24 14.47
CA LYS A 9 -8.29 2.37 14.59
C LYS A 9 -8.58 2.04 16.06
N PRO A 10 -9.71 2.50 16.63
CA PRO A 10 -10.08 2.16 17.99
C PRO A 10 -10.68 0.75 18.07
N ASP A 11 -10.74 0.18 19.27
CA ASP A 11 -11.22 -1.19 19.49
C ASP A 11 -12.70 -1.37 19.11
N TRP A 12 -13.52 -0.34 19.28
CA TRP A 12 -14.94 -0.39 18.93
C TRP A 12 -15.22 -0.44 17.42
N VAL A 13 -14.28 -0.05 16.57
CA VAL A 13 -14.39 -0.24 15.10
C VAL A 13 -14.06 -1.68 14.79
N SER A 14 -15.02 -2.44 14.28
CA SER A 14 -14.83 -3.84 13.92
C SER A 14 -13.90 -4.02 12.71
N TRP A 15 -13.18 -5.15 12.68
CA TRP A 15 -12.38 -5.52 11.50
C TRP A 15 -13.24 -5.86 10.29
N ASP A 16 -14.50 -6.25 10.49
CA ASP A 16 -15.46 -6.44 9.39
C ASP A 16 -15.76 -5.11 8.69
N SER A 17 -15.97 -4.01 9.42
CA SER A 17 -16.17 -2.68 8.84
C SER A 17 -14.94 -2.22 8.03
N VAL A 18 -13.73 -2.49 8.53
CA VAL A 18 -12.47 -2.22 7.81
C VAL A 18 -12.37 -3.06 6.54
N ARG A 19 -12.68 -4.37 6.61
CA ARG A 19 -12.70 -5.27 5.46
C ARG A 19 -13.70 -4.79 4.40
N GLU A 20 -14.90 -4.41 4.79
CA GLU A 20 -15.94 -3.91 3.89
C GLU A 20 -15.51 -2.66 3.16
N CYS A 21 -14.87 -1.72 3.87
CA CYS A 21 -14.27 -0.55 3.26
C CYS A 21 -13.20 -0.93 2.23
N LEU A 22 -12.26 -1.83 2.57
CA LEU A 22 -11.21 -2.31 1.66
C LEU A 22 -11.80 -3.01 0.44
N ASN A 23 -12.75 -3.92 0.64
CA ASN A 23 -13.40 -4.64 -0.44
C ASN A 23 -14.11 -3.67 -1.40
N SER A 24 -14.87 -2.71 -0.87
CA SER A 24 -15.57 -1.70 -1.67
C SER A 24 -14.60 -0.76 -2.38
N ALA A 25 -13.57 -0.29 -1.70
CA ALA A 25 -12.54 0.57 -2.28
C ALA A 25 -11.82 -0.10 -3.46
N HIS A 26 -11.56 -1.40 -3.39
CA HIS A 26 -10.82 -2.11 -4.43
C HIS A 26 -11.70 -2.79 -5.48
N LYS A 27 -13.01 -2.93 -5.24
CA LYS A 27 -13.97 -3.55 -6.18
C LYS A 27 -14.01 -2.83 -7.55
N THR A 28 -13.83 -1.52 -7.55
CA THR A 28 -13.80 -0.73 -8.79
C THR A 28 -12.59 -1.04 -9.68
N ASN A 29 -11.51 -1.59 -9.12
CA ASN A 29 -10.33 -2.00 -9.88
C ASN A 29 -10.64 -3.16 -10.84
N LYS A 30 -11.62 -4.00 -10.50
CA LYS A 30 -12.09 -5.09 -11.37
C LYS A 30 -12.63 -4.57 -12.70
N LYS A 31 -13.28 -3.39 -12.71
CA LYS A 31 -13.73 -2.72 -13.95
C LYS A 31 -12.55 -2.27 -14.82
N SER A 32 -11.38 -2.08 -14.24
CA SER A 32 -10.14 -1.71 -14.94
C SER A 32 -9.31 -2.94 -15.38
N GLY A 33 -9.87 -4.14 -15.29
CA GLY A 33 -9.27 -5.37 -15.79
C GLY A 33 -8.31 -6.07 -14.83
N PHE A 34 -8.22 -5.65 -13.57
CA PHE A 34 -7.41 -6.34 -12.56
C PHE A 34 -8.11 -6.41 -11.19
N GLU A 35 -7.99 -7.57 -10.57
CA GLU A 35 -8.55 -7.83 -9.25
C GLU A 35 -7.46 -7.74 -8.20
N MET A 36 -7.56 -6.78 -7.29
CA MET A 36 -6.62 -6.65 -6.17
C MET A 36 -7.03 -7.59 -5.03
N ARG A 37 -6.04 -8.15 -4.32
CA ARG A 37 -6.29 -9.03 -3.16
C ARG A 37 -7.30 -8.42 -2.18
N ASN A 38 -7.19 -7.12 -1.93
CA ASN A 38 -8.07 -6.42 -0.98
C ASN A 38 -9.53 -6.31 -1.46
N SER A 39 -9.85 -6.62 -2.73
CA SER A 39 -11.24 -6.62 -3.22
C SER A 39 -12.06 -7.82 -2.76
N THR A 40 -11.41 -8.87 -2.27
CA THR A 40 -12.02 -10.14 -1.88
C THR A 40 -11.43 -10.70 -0.58
N ILE A 41 -10.74 -9.88 0.20
CA ILE A 41 -10.12 -10.32 1.45
C ILE A 41 -11.19 -10.72 2.47
N THR A 42 -10.98 -11.84 3.16
CA THR A 42 -11.81 -12.24 4.31
C THR A 42 -11.36 -11.53 5.58
N THR A 43 -12.17 -11.60 6.63
CA THR A 43 -11.81 -11.01 7.93
C THR A 43 -10.62 -11.72 8.55
N GLU A 44 -10.56 -13.05 8.43
CA GLU A 44 -9.45 -13.87 8.92
C GLU A 44 -8.14 -13.51 8.21
N ASP A 45 -8.16 -13.40 6.88
CA ASP A 45 -7.00 -12.99 6.08
C ASP A 45 -6.55 -11.56 6.43
N LEU A 46 -7.52 -10.66 6.70
CA LEU A 46 -7.23 -9.30 7.11
C LEU A 46 -6.55 -9.28 8.49
N LEU A 47 -7.09 -10.01 9.46
CA LEU A 47 -6.54 -10.12 10.81
C LEU A 47 -5.10 -10.65 10.79
N GLU A 48 -4.84 -11.69 10.00
CA GLU A 48 -3.47 -12.21 9.83
C GLU A 48 -2.55 -11.15 9.20
N MET A 49 -3.05 -10.42 8.18
CA MET A 49 -2.27 -9.40 7.49
C MET A 49 -1.95 -8.18 8.36
N VAL A 50 -2.86 -7.79 9.28
CA VAL A 50 -2.67 -6.59 10.14
C VAL A 50 -2.01 -6.92 11.48
N LYS A 51 -1.66 -8.17 11.72
CA LYS A 51 -0.95 -8.56 12.95
C LYS A 51 0.33 -7.76 13.14
N GLY A 52 0.42 -7.05 14.28
CA GLY A 52 1.54 -6.16 14.59
C GLY A 52 1.58 -4.87 13.75
N ALA A 53 0.51 -4.54 13.06
CA ALA A 53 0.40 -3.29 12.31
C ALA A 53 -0.29 -2.19 13.12
N ARG A 54 0.00 -0.94 12.75
CA ARG A 54 -0.81 0.20 13.12
C ARG A 54 -1.74 0.54 11.97
N CYS A 55 -3.01 0.72 12.28
CA CYS A 55 -4.06 1.00 11.31
C CYS A 55 -4.76 2.31 11.66
N PHE A 56 -5.05 3.12 10.64
CA PHE A 56 -5.73 4.40 10.78
C PHE A 56 -6.99 4.36 9.93
N VAL A 57 -8.06 4.95 10.44
CA VAL A 57 -9.37 4.98 9.81
C VAL A 57 -9.90 6.39 9.69
N ALA A 58 -10.67 6.63 8.64
CA ALA A 58 -11.55 7.78 8.50
C ALA A 58 -13.00 7.28 8.67
N LEU A 59 -13.76 7.96 9.51
CA LEU A 59 -15.13 7.59 9.88
C LEU A 59 -16.08 8.73 9.55
N VAL A 60 -17.24 8.37 9.03
CA VAL A 60 -18.43 9.23 9.03
C VAL A 60 -19.47 8.53 9.89
N GLU A 61 -19.83 9.15 11.00
CA GLU A 61 -20.58 8.47 12.08
C GLU A 61 -19.77 7.22 12.50
N ASP A 62 -20.34 6.02 12.42
CA ASP A 62 -19.65 4.76 12.75
C ASP A 62 -19.15 3.99 11.51
N LYS A 63 -19.34 4.55 10.31
CA LYS A 63 -18.97 3.91 9.05
C LYS A 63 -17.51 4.19 8.69
N VAL A 64 -16.72 3.16 8.44
CA VAL A 64 -15.35 3.29 7.90
C VAL A 64 -15.42 3.68 6.42
N ILE A 65 -14.94 4.87 6.10
CA ILE A 65 -14.90 5.41 4.72
C ILE A 65 -13.50 5.40 4.11
N GLY A 66 -12.49 5.24 4.94
CA GLY A 66 -11.09 5.14 4.52
C GLY A 66 -10.25 4.41 5.54
N VAL A 67 -9.22 3.73 5.07
CA VAL A 67 -8.26 2.99 5.90
C VAL A 67 -6.87 3.05 5.31
N THR A 68 -5.86 3.07 6.17
CA THR A 68 -4.45 2.92 5.82
C THR A 68 -3.70 2.25 6.95
N CYS A 69 -2.74 1.37 6.64
CA CYS A 69 -1.97 0.65 7.63
C CYS A 69 -0.48 0.68 7.31
N PHE A 70 0.32 0.53 8.36
CA PHE A 70 1.74 0.19 8.22
C PHE A 70 2.18 -0.76 9.32
N ARG A 71 3.29 -1.44 9.10
CA ARG A 71 4.01 -2.20 10.12
C ARG A 71 5.51 -2.06 9.96
N ILE A 72 6.22 -2.33 11.03
CA ILE A 72 7.69 -2.36 11.05
C ILE A 72 8.14 -3.79 10.72
N GLU A 73 9.02 -3.92 9.73
CA GLU A 73 9.55 -5.22 9.31
C GLU A 73 11.07 -5.15 9.14
N ASN A 74 11.75 -6.28 9.33
CA ASN A 74 13.13 -6.43 8.88
C ASN A 74 13.18 -7.01 7.47
N LYS A 75 13.91 -6.36 6.58
CA LYS A 75 14.09 -6.78 5.19
C LYS A 75 15.56 -6.92 4.82
N LYS A 76 15.85 -7.98 4.03
CA LYS A 76 17.17 -8.23 3.42
C LYS A 76 16.96 -8.38 1.92
N LYS A 77 17.02 -7.27 1.19
CA LYS A 77 16.90 -7.21 -0.27
C LYS A 77 18.02 -6.32 -0.81
N TRP A 78 18.38 -6.46 -2.08
CA TRP A 78 19.44 -5.66 -2.68
C TRP A 78 19.25 -4.15 -2.52
N TYR A 79 17.99 -3.69 -2.47
CA TYR A 79 17.62 -2.29 -2.33
C TYR A 79 17.37 -1.84 -0.88
N VAL A 80 17.34 -2.77 0.07
CA VAL A 80 17.11 -2.46 1.48
C VAL A 80 17.67 -3.54 2.40
N TRP A 81 18.36 -3.10 3.45
CA TRP A 81 18.88 -3.97 4.49
C TRP A 81 18.57 -3.37 5.85
N GLY A 82 17.77 -4.06 6.65
CA GLY A 82 17.42 -3.64 8.01
C GLY A 82 15.93 -3.38 8.20
N THR A 83 15.63 -2.50 9.14
CA THR A 83 14.27 -2.17 9.55
C THR A 83 13.62 -1.21 8.55
N VAL A 84 12.39 -1.54 8.16
CA VAL A 84 11.60 -0.74 7.22
C VAL A 84 10.18 -0.55 7.73
N ILE A 85 9.55 0.55 7.32
CA ILE A 85 8.10 0.72 7.36
C ILE A 85 7.52 0.10 6.10
N TYR A 86 6.66 -0.89 6.26
CA TYR A 86 5.90 -1.47 5.15
C TYR A 86 4.48 -0.93 5.15
N HIS A 87 4.13 -0.15 4.11
CA HIS A 87 2.78 0.40 3.91
C HIS A 87 1.90 -0.59 3.16
N PHE A 88 0.67 -0.75 3.62
CA PHE A 88 -0.31 -1.66 3.02
C PHE A 88 -1.74 -1.32 3.45
N CYS A 89 -2.74 -2.00 2.89
CA CYS A 89 -4.17 -1.81 3.19
C CYS A 89 -4.65 -0.37 3.02
N ASP A 90 -4.17 0.33 1.99
CA ASP A 90 -4.70 1.65 1.67
C ASP A 90 -5.99 1.52 0.87
N GLY A 91 -7.08 2.09 1.35
CA GLY A 91 -8.38 2.08 0.69
C GLY A 91 -9.24 3.27 1.10
N ILE A 92 -9.94 3.87 0.14
CA ILE A 92 -10.94 4.93 0.35
C ILE A 92 -12.16 4.57 -0.48
N LEU A 93 -13.34 4.65 0.12
CA LEU A 93 -14.59 4.40 -0.59
C LEU A 93 -14.70 5.30 -1.83
N PRO A 94 -15.24 4.79 -2.95
CA PRO A 94 -15.29 5.52 -4.22
C PRO A 94 -15.88 6.91 -4.12
N GLU A 95 -16.94 7.07 -3.32
CA GLU A 95 -17.66 8.34 -3.12
C GLU A 95 -16.85 9.41 -2.37
N TYR A 96 -15.78 9.02 -1.66
CA TYR A 96 -14.88 9.93 -0.94
C TYR A 96 -13.53 10.15 -1.66
N ARG A 97 -13.37 9.62 -2.87
CA ARG A 97 -12.16 9.85 -3.67
C ARG A 97 -12.14 11.28 -4.23
N GLY A 98 -10.93 11.84 -4.27
CA GLY A 98 -10.78 13.24 -4.71
C GLY A 98 -11.13 14.27 -3.63
N THR A 99 -11.45 13.83 -2.41
CA THR A 99 -11.60 14.67 -1.22
C THR A 99 -10.35 14.65 -0.36
N ASP A 100 -10.35 15.38 0.74
CA ASP A 100 -9.23 15.48 1.69
C ASP A 100 -8.99 14.21 2.52
N VAL A 101 -9.88 13.21 2.44
CA VAL A 101 -9.78 11.95 3.22
C VAL A 101 -8.44 11.28 3.04
N PHE A 102 -7.92 11.23 1.80
CA PHE A 102 -6.62 10.64 1.53
C PHE A 102 -5.49 11.39 2.25
N PHE A 103 -5.47 12.71 2.14
CA PHE A 103 -4.41 13.54 2.71
C PHE A 103 -4.41 13.52 4.23
N ASN A 104 -5.60 13.55 4.85
CA ASN A 104 -5.74 13.50 6.31
C ASN A 104 -5.28 12.13 6.86
N LEU A 105 -5.70 11.01 6.25
CA LEU A 105 -5.21 9.68 6.62
C LEU A 105 -3.70 9.54 6.41
N ALA A 106 -3.19 10.03 5.27
CA ALA A 106 -1.76 10.02 4.99
C ALA A 106 -0.96 10.85 6.00
N GLY A 107 -1.50 12.01 6.41
CA GLY A 107 -0.89 12.86 7.45
C GLY A 107 -0.80 12.15 8.80
N LEU A 108 -1.90 11.54 9.27
CA LEU A 108 -1.89 10.75 10.50
C LEU A 108 -0.87 9.61 10.46
N LYS A 109 -0.85 8.86 9.35
CA LYS A 109 0.10 7.77 9.15
C LYS A 109 1.53 8.29 9.14
N THR A 110 1.81 9.39 8.44
CA THR A 110 3.15 9.99 8.37
C THR A 110 3.63 10.41 9.74
N ASN A 111 2.82 11.12 10.52
CA ASN A 111 3.16 11.51 11.90
C ASN A 111 3.47 10.29 12.78
N ALA A 112 2.75 9.19 12.59
CA ALA A 112 2.99 7.96 13.33
C ALA A 112 4.26 7.25 12.88
N VAL A 113 4.58 7.26 11.57
CA VAL A 113 5.81 6.71 11.00
C VAL A 113 7.04 7.49 11.50
N GLU A 114 7.00 8.81 11.49
CA GLU A 114 8.10 9.67 11.97
C GLU A 114 8.48 9.36 13.42
N LYS A 115 7.48 9.13 14.28
CA LYS A 115 7.70 8.74 15.68
C LYS A 115 8.40 7.40 15.87
N THR A 116 8.46 6.54 14.84
CA THR A 116 9.19 5.27 14.91
C THR A 116 10.71 5.42 14.78
N GLY A 117 11.18 6.52 14.22
CA GLY A 117 12.59 6.73 13.87
C GLY A 117 13.10 5.87 12.71
N VAL A 118 12.26 5.04 12.08
CA VAL A 118 12.63 4.21 10.93
C VAL A 118 12.74 5.07 9.67
N ARG A 119 13.88 5.00 8.97
CA ARG A 119 14.24 5.88 7.85
C ARG A 119 13.98 5.31 6.47
N ILE A 120 13.53 4.07 6.38
CA ILE A 120 13.27 3.41 5.10
C ILE A 120 11.80 3.01 5.05
N GLN A 121 11.12 3.44 4.00
CA GLN A 121 9.71 3.17 3.78
C GLN A 121 9.53 2.35 2.50
N LEU A 122 8.73 1.31 2.55
CA LEU A 122 8.48 0.38 1.47
C LEU A 122 6.99 0.30 1.16
N PHE A 123 6.67 0.31 -0.13
CA PHE A 123 5.31 0.23 -0.62
C PHE A 123 5.23 -0.75 -1.81
N ARG A 124 4.13 -1.47 -1.92
CA ARG A 124 3.85 -2.35 -3.06
C ARG A 124 2.51 -2.02 -3.68
N THR A 125 2.47 -2.01 -5.01
CA THR A 125 1.22 -1.84 -5.75
C THR A 125 1.24 -2.61 -7.07
N ALA A 126 0.06 -2.78 -7.67
CA ALA A 126 -0.04 -3.34 -9.02
C ALA A 126 0.64 -2.42 -10.06
N GLU A 127 1.29 -3.01 -11.07
CA GLU A 127 1.94 -2.26 -12.17
C GLU A 127 0.95 -1.36 -12.93
N HIS A 128 -0.32 -1.73 -12.97
CA HIS A 128 -1.39 -0.98 -13.64
C HIS A 128 -1.89 0.21 -12.83
N ASN A 129 -1.61 0.27 -11.54
CA ASN A 129 -2.05 1.37 -10.69
C ASN A 129 -1.17 2.63 -10.88
N LYS A 130 -1.25 3.21 -12.08
CA LYS A 130 -0.41 4.34 -12.51
C LYS A 130 -0.58 5.56 -11.63
N THR A 131 -1.80 5.81 -11.17
CA THR A 131 -2.10 6.94 -10.27
C THR A 131 -1.34 6.82 -8.96
N VAL A 132 -1.41 5.67 -8.30
CA VAL A 132 -0.70 5.43 -7.04
C VAL A 132 0.82 5.46 -7.24
N ILE A 133 1.33 4.88 -8.34
CA ILE A 133 2.76 4.93 -8.66
C ILE A 133 3.22 6.39 -8.87
N LYS A 134 2.46 7.20 -9.63
CA LYS A 134 2.79 8.60 -9.88
C LYS A 134 2.79 9.40 -8.57
N MET A 135 1.76 9.23 -7.76
CA MET A 135 1.63 9.89 -6.47
C MET A 135 2.80 9.56 -5.53
N ASN A 136 3.12 8.26 -5.39
CA ASN A 136 4.24 7.86 -4.52
C ASN A 136 5.60 8.38 -5.03
N LYS A 137 5.79 8.53 -6.35
CA LYS A 137 6.99 9.20 -6.88
C LYS A 137 7.09 10.66 -6.43
N ILE A 138 5.97 11.39 -6.37
CA ILE A 138 5.93 12.78 -5.85
C ILE A 138 6.37 12.81 -4.39
N PHE A 139 5.99 11.80 -3.59
CA PHE A 139 6.43 11.64 -2.20
C PHE A 139 7.85 11.09 -2.03
N GLY A 140 8.63 11.00 -3.09
CA GLY A 140 10.04 10.59 -3.06
C GLY A 140 10.30 9.09 -3.16
N PHE A 141 9.27 8.27 -3.36
CA PHE A 141 9.47 6.84 -3.56
C PHE A 141 10.06 6.54 -4.95
N LYS A 142 11.04 5.66 -5.00
CA LYS A 142 11.71 5.16 -6.21
C LYS A 142 11.26 3.74 -6.53
N LEU A 143 11.06 3.42 -7.83
CA LEU A 143 10.82 2.05 -8.29
C LEU A 143 12.10 1.22 -8.17
N VAL A 144 12.05 0.10 -7.48
CA VAL A 144 13.23 -0.75 -7.21
C VAL A 144 13.09 -2.16 -7.75
N GLN A 145 11.90 -2.72 -7.77
CA GLN A 145 11.69 -4.10 -8.17
C GLN A 145 10.34 -4.32 -8.86
N PHE A 146 10.35 -5.17 -9.88
CA PHE A 146 9.19 -5.75 -10.53
C PHE A 146 9.11 -7.25 -10.18
N HIS A 147 7.92 -7.73 -9.80
CA HIS A 147 7.78 -9.13 -9.38
C HIS A 147 6.38 -9.69 -9.67
N PRO A 148 6.23 -11.03 -9.80
CA PRO A 148 4.95 -11.65 -10.01
C PRO A 148 4.10 -11.56 -8.75
N THR A 149 2.79 -11.45 -8.92
CA THR A 149 1.82 -11.75 -7.87
C THR A 149 1.50 -13.25 -7.92
N PRO A 150 1.32 -13.94 -6.80
CA PRO A 150 0.89 -15.33 -6.82
C PRO A 150 -0.38 -15.52 -7.67
N LYS A 151 -0.37 -16.50 -8.59
CA LYS A 151 -1.50 -16.72 -9.54
C LYS A 151 -2.85 -16.92 -8.85
N LYS A 152 -2.84 -17.51 -7.65
CA LYS A 152 -4.05 -17.73 -6.84
C LYS A 152 -4.68 -16.44 -6.31
N ILE A 153 -3.92 -15.34 -6.28
CA ILE A 153 -4.34 -14.09 -5.66
C ILE A 153 -4.73 -13.06 -6.71
N ALA A 154 -4.00 -13.01 -7.84
CA ALA A 154 -4.22 -11.99 -8.87
C ALA A 154 -3.55 -12.33 -10.20
N ASN A 155 -4.05 -11.73 -11.28
CA ASN A 155 -3.57 -11.88 -12.65
C ASN A 155 -2.69 -10.71 -13.12
N TYR A 156 -2.09 -9.96 -12.21
CA TYR A 156 -1.24 -8.81 -12.51
C TYR A 156 0.17 -8.97 -11.92
N TYR A 157 1.09 -8.11 -12.32
CA TYR A 157 2.41 -7.98 -11.71
C TYR A 157 2.40 -6.86 -10.67
N ASN A 158 3.30 -6.95 -9.71
CA ASN A 158 3.50 -5.92 -8.70
C ASN A 158 4.79 -5.15 -8.95
N VAL A 159 4.80 -3.91 -8.48
CA VAL A 159 6.00 -3.10 -8.35
C VAL A 159 6.26 -2.79 -6.88
N THR A 160 7.52 -2.81 -6.49
CA THR A 160 7.97 -2.35 -5.18
C THR A 160 8.60 -0.97 -5.35
N MET A 161 8.21 -0.07 -4.47
CA MET A 161 8.76 1.28 -4.36
C MET A 161 9.36 1.47 -2.98
N VAL A 162 10.47 2.20 -2.90
CA VAL A 162 11.17 2.49 -1.63
C VAL A 162 11.46 3.99 -1.56
N LYS A 163 11.33 4.54 -0.38
CA LYS A 163 11.78 5.87 0.00
C LYS A 163 12.83 5.73 1.11
N TRP A 164 13.91 6.45 0.99
CA TRP A 164 14.96 6.59 2.00
C TRP A 164 14.91 8.03 2.48
N ASP A 165 14.59 8.25 3.75
CA ASP A 165 14.43 9.61 4.31
C ASP A 165 15.78 10.35 4.39
N ASP A 166 16.89 9.61 4.55
CA ASP A 166 18.26 10.15 4.54
C ASP A 166 18.88 10.25 3.13
N GLY A 167 18.07 10.07 2.10
CA GLY A 167 18.51 10.06 0.70
C GLY A 167 18.75 8.65 0.16
N CYS A 168 18.53 8.50 -1.14
CA CYS A 168 18.70 7.22 -1.82
C CYS A 168 20.19 6.85 -1.92
N PRO A 169 20.63 5.68 -1.40
CA PRO A 169 22.04 5.28 -1.45
C PRO A 169 22.49 4.82 -2.85
N PHE A 170 21.58 4.73 -3.81
CA PHE A 170 21.85 4.23 -5.15
C PHE A 170 21.65 5.32 -6.20
N PRO A 171 22.52 5.42 -7.23
CA PRO A 171 22.30 6.31 -8.34
C PRO A 171 21.08 5.91 -9.17
N ASP A 172 20.37 6.87 -9.73
CA ASP A 172 19.12 6.65 -10.48
C ASP A 172 19.26 5.68 -11.65
N TRP A 173 20.44 5.67 -12.32
CA TRP A 173 20.70 4.74 -13.42
C TRP A 173 20.70 3.28 -12.95
N LEU A 174 21.27 3.01 -11.75
CA LEU A 174 21.32 1.66 -11.19
C LEU A 174 19.92 1.19 -10.81
N LEU A 175 19.12 2.06 -10.18
CA LEU A 175 17.72 1.74 -9.87
C LEU A 175 16.91 1.40 -11.14
N LYS A 176 17.05 2.21 -12.18
CA LYS A 176 16.39 1.97 -13.47
C LYS A 176 16.85 0.65 -14.12
N PHE A 177 18.16 0.38 -14.12
CA PHE A 177 18.72 -0.86 -14.64
C PHE A 177 18.17 -2.09 -13.90
N MET A 178 18.27 -2.12 -12.59
CA MET A 178 17.81 -3.23 -11.75
C MET A 178 16.29 -3.42 -11.85
N PHE A 179 15.51 -2.35 -11.91
CA PHE A 179 14.07 -2.44 -12.12
C PHE A 179 13.74 -3.06 -13.47
N ASN A 180 14.37 -2.61 -14.56
CA ASN A 180 14.15 -3.15 -15.90
C ASN A 180 14.61 -4.61 -16.02
N LEU A 181 15.75 -4.96 -15.42
CA LEU A 181 16.23 -6.33 -15.36
C LEU A 181 15.22 -7.23 -14.64
N SER A 182 14.73 -6.81 -13.47
CA SER A 182 13.72 -7.57 -12.74
C SER A 182 12.42 -7.73 -13.54
N LYS A 183 12.05 -6.73 -14.34
CA LYS A 183 10.87 -6.77 -15.22
C LYS A 183 11.05 -7.78 -16.36
N VAL A 184 12.20 -7.78 -17.02
CA VAL A 184 12.53 -8.73 -18.10
C VAL A 184 12.51 -10.16 -17.55
N VAL A 185 13.27 -10.42 -16.49
CA VAL A 185 13.33 -11.74 -15.84
C VAL A 185 11.94 -12.21 -15.43
N THR A 186 11.17 -11.36 -14.74
CA THR A 186 9.82 -11.73 -14.29
C THR A 186 8.89 -12.05 -15.46
N LYS A 187 8.86 -11.23 -16.51
CA LYS A 187 8.00 -11.46 -17.66
C LYS A 187 8.42 -12.68 -18.49
N THR A 188 9.71 -13.02 -18.51
CA THR A 188 10.22 -14.20 -19.21
C THR A 188 9.86 -15.49 -18.51
N PHE A 189 10.12 -15.57 -17.20
CA PHE A 189 9.96 -16.80 -16.44
C PHE A 189 8.55 -16.99 -15.83
N PHE A 190 7.80 -15.89 -15.65
CA PHE A 190 6.47 -15.91 -15.05
C PHE A 190 5.41 -15.38 -16.03
N LYS A 191 5.48 -15.84 -17.31
CA LYS A 191 4.48 -15.48 -18.33
C LYS A 191 3.08 -15.79 -17.81
N ARG A 192 2.22 -14.78 -17.82
CA ARG A 192 0.78 -14.93 -17.56
C ARG A 192 0.07 -15.04 -18.90
N LYS A 193 -0.74 -16.09 -19.02
CA LYS A 193 -1.65 -16.23 -20.16
C LYS A 193 -2.81 -15.27 -20.00
#